data_d75644c13c43c35091f46deb953bc94d
#
_entry.id   d75644c13c43c35091f46deb953bc94d
#
_cell.length_a   1.000
_cell.length_b   1.000
_cell.length_c   1.000
_cell.angle_alpha   90.00
_cell.angle_beta   90.00
_cell.angle_gamma   90.00
#
_symmetry.space_group_name_H-M   'P 1'
#
loop_
_entity.id
_entity.type
_entity.pdbx_description
1 polymer ?
#
loop_
_entity_poly.entity_id
_entity_poly.type
_entity_poly.pdbx_seq_one_letter_code
_entity_poly.pdbx_strand_id
1 'polypeptide(L)'
;MASIAQLVSEMAHAVRQPNNKALRENLRLLIIQTRNEIIRRSYENHGYVDKILTQRFRVSLTEVNDGDIKLPEEYSDIDITKIKRTLQKVPRPVRLTNNLPFDRVSSVGFETSREYPYIKETTARFRSYVPGLCGMPCYDYINEYIYIFPPKGKDFAQNAIIIESAFEHPNEISLLNGTLKEEDVWLDNNEYLLSEDMIGQLKDIIYKRDLLNNPRETDEIPKTIKF
;
A
#
# COMPACT_ATOMS: atom_id res chain seq x y z
N MET A 1 12.00 12.09 11.20
CA MET A 1 11.01 12.04 10.09
C MET A 1 9.84 12.93 10.46
N ALA A 2 9.19 13.59 9.50
CA ALA A 2 8.08 14.49 9.79
C ALA A 2 6.77 13.69 9.97
N SER A 3 5.88 14.12 10.86
CA SER A 3 4.54 13.57 10.96
C SER A 3 3.59 14.26 9.99
N ILE A 4 2.46 13.62 9.64
CA ILE A 4 1.43 14.25 8.82
C ILE A 4 0.91 15.53 9.49
N ALA A 5 0.72 15.51 10.82
CA ALA A 5 0.27 16.68 11.58
C ALA A 5 1.22 17.88 11.46
N GLN A 6 2.52 17.63 11.48
CA GLN A 6 3.52 18.68 11.27
C GLN A 6 3.42 19.26 9.86
N LEU A 7 3.40 18.39 8.83
CA LEU A 7 3.28 18.84 7.43
C LEU A 7 2.00 19.63 7.19
N VAL A 8 0.87 19.14 7.68
CA VAL A 8 -0.41 19.85 7.58
C VAL A 8 -0.35 21.21 8.27
N SER A 9 0.25 21.26 9.46
CA SER A 9 0.35 22.53 10.20
C SER A 9 1.24 23.53 9.48
N GLU A 10 2.41 23.12 9.00
CA GLU A 10 3.32 23.99 8.23
C GLU A 10 2.64 24.53 6.96
N MET A 11 1.94 23.65 6.23
CA MET A 11 1.25 24.06 4.99
C MET A 11 0.06 24.98 5.27
N ALA A 12 -0.73 24.71 6.32
CA ALA A 12 -1.85 25.57 6.71
C ALA A 12 -1.38 26.96 7.18
N HIS A 13 -0.24 27.01 7.88
CA HIS A 13 0.40 28.29 8.23
C HIS A 13 0.89 29.07 7.01
N ALA A 14 1.51 28.39 6.04
CA ALA A 14 2.00 29.02 4.82
C ALA A 14 0.84 29.65 3.99
N VAL A 15 -0.33 29.05 4.02
CA VAL A 15 -1.55 29.58 3.37
C VAL A 15 -2.26 30.63 4.24
N ARG A 16 -1.77 30.90 5.46
CA ARG A 16 -2.37 31.81 6.44
C ARG A 16 -3.76 31.41 6.96
N GLN A 17 -4.06 30.12 6.94
CA GLN A 17 -5.31 29.55 7.44
C GLN A 17 -5.07 28.38 8.44
N PRO A 18 -4.34 28.58 9.52
CA PRO A 18 -3.92 27.50 10.42
C PRO A 18 -5.08 26.79 11.13
N ASN A 19 -6.20 27.51 11.35
CA ASN A 19 -7.35 26.99 12.10
C ASN A 19 -8.49 26.46 11.21
N ASN A 20 -8.33 26.49 9.89
CA ASN A 20 -9.35 26.00 8.97
C ASN A 20 -9.35 24.46 8.96
N LYS A 21 -10.34 23.84 9.60
CA LYS A 21 -10.46 22.38 9.72
C LYS A 21 -10.62 21.71 8.36
N ALA A 22 -11.48 22.24 7.49
CA ALA A 22 -11.71 21.67 6.16
C ALA A 22 -10.43 21.69 5.30
N LEU A 23 -9.67 22.78 5.37
CA LEU A 23 -8.37 22.87 4.70
C LEU A 23 -7.39 21.82 5.25
N ARG A 24 -7.34 21.64 6.58
CA ARG A 24 -6.43 20.66 7.20
C ARG A 24 -6.75 19.22 6.80
N GLU A 25 -8.04 18.87 6.75
CA GLU A 25 -8.48 17.54 6.29
C GLU A 25 -8.14 17.32 4.81
N ASN A 26 -8.35 18.33 3.98
CA ASN A 26 -7.99 18.28 2.56
C ASN A 26 -6.47 18.13 2.37
N LEU A 27 -5.67 18.92 3.08
CA LEU A 27 -4.21 18.82 3.05
C LEU A 27 -3.72 17.43 3.45
N ARG A 28 -4.34 16.80 4.45
CA ARG A 28 -4.03 15.44 4.86
C ARG A 28 -4.20 14.44 3.71
N LEU A 29 -5.33 14.49 3.02
CA LEU A 29 -5.60 13.65 1.86
C LEU A 29 -4.63 13.92 0.72
N LEU A 30 -4.34 15.19 0.44
CA LEU A 30 -3.41 15.61 -0.60
C LEU A 30 -1.99 15.12 -0.32
N ILE A 31 -1.53 15.15 0.94
CA ILE A 31 -0.21 14.63 1.34
C ILE A 31 -0.11 13.14 0.99
N ILE A 32 -1.12 12.34 1.35
CA ILE A 32 -1.13 10.90 1.08
C ILE A 32 -1.12 10.63 -0.43
N GLN A 33 -1.99 11.29 -1.17
CA GLN A 33 -2.10 11.12 -2.63
C GLN A 33 -0.82 11.55 -3.34
N THR A 34 -0.27 12.71 -2.97
CA THR A 34 0.96 13.24 -3.60
C THR A 34 2.16 12.36 -3.29
N ARG A 35 2.28 11.82 -2.05
CA ARG A 35 3.31 10.84 -1.73
C ARG A 35 3.24 9.64 -2.66
N ASN A 36 2.08 9.04 -2.81
CA ASN A 36 1.89 7.87 -3.65
C ASN A 36 2.18 8.19 -5.14
N GLU A 37 1.85 9.39 -5.59
CA GLU A 37 2.19 9.88 -6.93
C GLU A 37 3.70 10.05 -7.12
N ILE A 38 4.42 10.60 -6.14
CA ILE A 38 5.89 10.75 -6.19
C ILE A 38 6.56 9.37 -6.25
N ILE A 39 6.12 8.41 -5.42
CA ILE A 39 6.65 7.04 -5.45
C ILE A 39 6.45 6.41 -6.83
N ARG A 40 5.26 6.54 -7.39
CA ARG A 40 4.95 6.02 -8.72
C ARG A 40 5.82 6.66 -9.81
N ARG A 41 5.96 7.98 -9.81
CA ARG A 41 6.82 8.70 -10.75
C ARG A 41 8.29 8.33 -10.59
N SER A 42 8.76 8.17 -9.35
CA SER A 42 10.11 7.70 -9.08
C SER A 42 10.35 6.32 -9.69
N TYR A 43 9.39 5.42 -9.53
CA TYR A 43 9.46 4.10 -10.15
C TYR A 43 9.45 4.17 -11.70
N GLU A 44 8.61 5.01 -12.30
CA GLU A 44 8.54 5.21 -13.75
C GLU A 44 9.89 5.70 -14.32
N ASN A 45 10.60 6.55 -13.57
CA ASN A 45 11.87 7.11 -13.99
C ASN A 45 13.08 6.19 -13.76
N HIS A 46 13.08 5.43 -12.64
CA HIS A 46 14.26 4.68 -12.20
C HIS A 46 14.08 3.15 -12.29
N GLY A 47 12.84 2.65 -12.41
CA GLY A 47 12.53 1.22 -12.45
C GLY A 47 12.56 0.53 -11.07
N TYR A 48 12.75 1.27 -10.00
CA TYR A 48 12.72 0.75 -8.62
C TYR A 48 12.12 1.76 -7.64
N VAL A 49 11.65 1.26 -6.51
CA VAL A 49 11.22 2.08 -5.37
C VAL A 49 12.37 2.15 -4.38
N ASP A 50 12.60 3.34 -3.82
CA ASP A 50 13.62 3.48 -2.77
C ASP A 50 13.28 2.59 -1.56
N LYS A 51 14.28 1.88 -1.06
CA LYS A 51 14.15 0.99 0.10
C LYS A 51 13.69 1.71 1.37
N ILE A 52 13.95 3.00 1.49
CA ILE A 52 13.46 3.82 2.61
C ILE A 52 11.94 3.91 2.60
N LEU A 53 11.30 3.82 1.44
CA LEU A 53 9.85 3.91 1.26
C LEU A 53 9.16 2.56 1.26
N THR A 54 9.93 1.47 1.17
CA THR A 54 9.42 0.10 1.23
C THR A 54 9.33 -0.37 2.67
N GLN A 55 8.29 -1.11 2.97
CA GLN A 55 8.10 -1.73 4.28
C GLN A 55 8.09 -3.24 4.11
N ARG A 56 8.72 -3.91 5.07
CA ARG A 56 8.79 -5.36 5.12
C ARG A 56 8.12 -5.87 6.38
N PHE A 57 7.19 -6.80 6.24
CA PHE A 57 6.49 -7.38 7.38
C PHE A 57 6.13 -8.84 7.14
N ARG A 58 5.89 -9.53 8.24
CA ARG A 58 5.53 -10.95 8.25
C ARG A 58 4.02 -11.08 8.46
N VAL A 59 3.37 -11.93 7.66
CA VAL A 59 1.95 -12.25 7.80
C VAL A 59 1.77 -13.76 7.98
N SER A 60 0.90 -14.13 8.92
CA SER A 60 0.49 -15.51 9.12
C SER A 60 -0.49 -15.95 8.06
N LEU A 61 -0.42 -17.22 7.70
CA LEU A 61 -1.30 -17.87 6.74
C LEU A 61 -2.29 -18.78 7.45
N THR A 62 -3.47 -18.89 6.91
CA THR A 62 -4.50 -19.87 7.30
C THR A 62 -4.95 -20.66 6.07
N GLU A 63 -5.51 -21.82 6.31
CA GLU A 63 -6.12 -22.63 5.25
C GLU A 63 -7.39 -21.94 4.78
N VAL A 64 -7.67 -22.06 3.48
CA VAL A 64 -8.88 -21.49 2.87
C VAL A 64 -10.03 -22.45 3.10
N ASN A 65 -11.15 -21.94 3.63
CA ASN A 65 -12.40 -22.71 3.76
C ASN A 65 -13.23 -22.55 2.49
N ASP A 66 -14.07 -23.55 2.20
CA ASP A 66 -14.91 -23.63 0.98
C ASP A 66 -15.84 -22.42 0.75
N GLY A 67 -16.07 -21.60 1.76
CA GLY A 67 -16.88 -20.38 1.63
C GLY A 67 -16.11 -19.11 1.27
N ASP A 68 -14.78 -19.14 1.36
CA ASP A 68 -13.96 -17.94 1.24
C ASP A 68 -13.61 -17.57 -0.20
N ILE A 69 -13.55 -18.56 -1.10
CA ILE A 69 -13.35 -18.34 -2.52
C ILE A 69 -14.40 -19.14 -3.28
N LYS A 70 -15.21 -18.47 -4.05
CA LYS A 70 -15.95 -19.11 -5.14
C LYS A 70 -14.99 -19.23 -6.33
N LEU A 71 -14.23 -20.31 -6.35
CA LEU A 71 -13.50 -20.66 -7.56
C LEU A 71 -14.52 -21.00 -8.64
N PRO A 72 -14.38 -20.48 -9.87
CA PRO A 72 -15.19 -20.94 -10.98
C PRO A 72 -15.08 -22.46 -11.14
N GLU A 73 -16.15 -23.12 -11.59
CA GLU A 73 -16.18 -24.59 -11.79
C GLU A 73 -15.04 -25.11 -12.67
N GLU A 74 -14.48 -24.24 -13.52
CA GLU A 74 -13.32 -24.52 -14.36
C GLU A 74 -12.03 -24.81 -13.58
N TYR A 75 -11.99 -24.51 -12.28
CA TYR A 75 -10.85 -24.73 -11.38
C TYR A 75 -11.03 -25.95 -10.46
N SER A 76 -11.94 -26.85 -10.79
CA SER A 76 -12.18 -28.09 -10.03
C SER A 76 -10.94 -28.96 -9.84
N ASP A 77 -9.89 -28.75 -10.66
CA ASP A 77 -8.60 -29.44 -10.53
C ASP A 77 -7.69 -28.84 -9.45
N ILE A 78 -8.04 -27.67 -8.89
CA ILE A 78 -7.29 -27.06 -7.80
C ILE A 78 -7.94 -27.51 -6.50
N ASP A 79 -7.23 -28.32 -5.75
CA ASP A 79 -7.65 -28.71 -4.41
C ASP A 79 -7.65 -27.49 -3.50
N ILE A 80 -8.83 -26.94 -3.23
CA ILE A 80 -9.04 -25.71 -2.44
C ILE A 80 -8.46 -25.89 -1.02
N THR A 81 -8.49 -27.10 -0.50
CA THR A 81 -7.96 -27.39 0.84
C THR A 81 -6.45 -27.18 0.96
N LYS A 82 -5.74 -27.09 -0.16
CA LYS A 82 -4.30 -26.85 -0.19
C LYS A 82 -3.92 -25.39 -0.37
N ILE A 83 -4.88 -24.54 -0.70
CA ILE A 83 -4.64 -23.10 -0.84
C ILE A 83 -4.59 -22.49 0.56
N LYS A 84 -3.57 -21.67 0.81
CA LYS A 84 -3.50 -20.85 2.03
C LYS A 84 -3.69 -19.39 1.68
N ARG A 85 -4.34 -18.65 2.59
CA ARG A 85 -4.45 -17.19 2.49
C ARG A 85 -3.87 -16.51 3.72
N THR A 86 -3.60 -15.22 3.61
CA THR A 86 -3.24 -14.41 4.78
C THR A 86 -4.39 -14.39 5.79
N LEU A 87 -4.06 -14.53 7.07
CA LEU A 87 -5.05 -14.49 8.15
C LEU A 87 -5.69 -13.10 8.25
N GLN A 88 -4.87 -12.07 8.08
CA GLN A 88 -5.30 -10.67 8.13
C GLN A 88 -5.29 -10.07 6.72
N LYS A 89 -6.06 -9.00 6.54
CA LYS A 89 -5.99 -8.20 5.33
C LYS A 89 -4.62 -7.54 5.21
N VAL A 90 -4.10 -7.56 4.00
CA VAL A 90 -2.85 -6.90 3.65
C VAL A 90 -3.17 -5.53 3.09
N PRO A 91 -2.59 -4.45 3.63
CA PRO A 91 -2.81 -3.10 3.14
C PRO A 91 -2.52 -2.96 1.65
N ARG A 92 -3.19 -2.02 1.02
CA ARG A 92 -3.05 -1.78 -0.42
C ARG A 92 -1.66 -1.26 -0.76
N PRO A 93 -0.95 -1.94 -1.66
CA PRO A 93 0.32 -1.43 -2.17
C PRO A 93 0.09 -0.23 -3.10
N VAL A 94 1.07 0.65 -3.17
CA VAL A 94 1.10 1.71 -4.20
C VAL A 94 1.15 1.04 -5.57
N ARG A 95 0.18 1.37 -6.43
CA ARG A 95 0.10 0.78 -7.75
C ARG A 95 1.23 1.30 -8.64
N LEU A 96 2.15 0.42 -9.00
CA LEU A 96 3.25 0.67 -9.91
C LEU A 96 2.89 0.27 -11.36
N THR A 97 3.69 0.74 -12.32
CA THR A 97 3.47 0.48 -13.75
C THR A 97 3.80 -0.95 -14.18
N ASN A 98 4.56 -1.69 -13.36
CA ASN A 98 4.86 -3.12 -13.60
C ASN A 98 3.65 -4.05 -13.42
N ASN A 99 2.51 -3.54 -12.96
CA ASN A 99 1.30 -4.29 -12.63
C ASN A 99 1.48 -5.42 -11.59
N LEU A 100 2.59 -5.43 -10.86
CA LEU A 100 2.76 -6.32 -9.73
C LEU A 100 2.10 -5.69 -8.49
N PRO A 101 1.38 -6.47 -7.67
CA PRO A 101 0.78 -5.94 -6.45
C PRO A 101 1.83 -5.63 -5.39
N PHE A 102 2.91 -6.41 -5.31
CA PHE A 102 3.98 -6.23 -4.34
C PHE A 102 5.34 -6.32 -5.01
N ASP A 103 6.33 -5.62 -4.44
CA ASP A 103 7.71 -5.71 -4.93
C ASP A 103 8.27 -7.12 -4.70
N ARG A 104 7.94 -7.70 -3.53
CA ARG A 104 8.39 -9.04 -3.18
C ARG A 104 7.43 -9.74 -2.23
N VAL A 105 7.12 -11.00 -2.52
CA VAL A 105 6.48 -11.93 -1.59
C VAL A 105 7.37 -13.15 -1.48
N SER A 106 7.78 -13.52 -0.26
CA SER A 106 8.77 -14.57 -0.07
C SER A 106 8.50 -15.45 1.14
N SER A 107 9.20 -16.58 1.20
CA SER A 107 9.19 -17.46 2.36
C SER A 107 9.80 -16.79 3.58
N VAL A 108 9.43 -17.27 4.78
CA VAL A 108 10.06 -16.88 6.03
C VAL A 108 11.37 -17.65 6.16
N GLY A 109 12.49 -17.00 5.95
CA GLY A 109 13.82 -17.58 6.10
C GLY A 109 14.87 -16.59 5.62
N PHE A 110 15.95 -16.42 6.38
CA PHE A 110 16.98 -15.45 6.05
C PHE A 110 17.90 -15.94 4.92
N GLU A 111 18.29 -17.22 4.96
CA GLU A 111 19.26 -17.80 4.02
C GLU A 111 18.62 -18.48 2.82
N THR A 112 17.38 -18.91 2.94
CA THR A 112 16.65 -19.67 1.90
C THR A 112 15.34 -19.00 1.48
N SER A 113 15.24 -17.68 1.61
CA SER A 113 14.02 -16.99 1.24
C SER A 113 13.77 -17.15 -0.27
N ARG A 114 12.79 -17.98 -0.61
CA ARG A 114 12.32 -18.12 -1.99
C ARG A 114 11.27 -17.07 -2.26
N GLU A 115 11.45 -16.36 -3.35
CA GLU A 115 10.46 -15.45 -3.86
C GLU A 115 9.34 -16.22 -4.57
N TYR A 116 8.10 -15.81 -4.33
CA TYR A 116 6.94 -16.40 -4.97
C TYR A 116 6.53 -15.50 -6.14
N PRO A 117 6.43 -16.04 -7.36
CA PRO A 117 5.98 -15.29 -8.51
C PRO A 117 4.49 -14.92 -8.36
N TYR A 118 4.17 -13.72 -8.80
CA TYR A 118 2.78 -13.27 -8.95
C TYR A 118 2.13 -13.94 -10.16
N ILE A 119 1.01 -14.58 -9.96
CA ILE A 119 0.23 -15.19 -11.03
C ILE A 119 -1.25 -14.92 -10.76
N LYS A 120 -1.90 -14.26 -11.70
CA LYS A 120 -3.34 -14.07 -11.64
C LYS A 120 -4.05 -15.42 -11.58
N GLU A 121 -5.12 -15.50 -10.79
CA GLU A 121 -5.96 -16.69 -10.66
C GLU A 121 -6.29 -17.31 -12.03
N THR A 122 -6.71 -16.50 -12.99
CA THR A 122 -7.06 -16.95 -14.35
C THR A 122 -5.95 -17.66 -15.09
N THR A 123 -4.69 -17.38 -14.76
CA THR A 123 -3.51 -17.99 -15.40
C THR A 123 -2.85 -19.07 -14.54
N ALA A 124 -3.28 -19.23 -13.29
CA ALA A 124 -2.71 -20.20 -12.35
C ALA A 124 -2.77 -21.64 -12.88
N ARG A 125 -3.82 -22.00 -13.62
CA ARG A 125 -3.98 -23.31 -14.26
C ARG A 125 -2.90 -23.64 -15.28
N PHE A 126 -2.32 -22.64 -15.94
CA PHE A 126 -1.32 -22.84 -16.99
C PHE A 126 0.12 -22.90 -16.45
N ARG A 127 0.33 -22.62 -15.16
CA ARG A 127 1.67 -22.59 -14.57
C ARG A 127 2.42 -23.93 -14.67
N SER A 128 1.68 -25.05 -14.66
CA SER A 128 2.27 -26.39 -14.80
C SER A 128 2.97 -26.61 -16.14
N TYR A 129 2.60 -25.81 -17.14
CA TYR A 129 3.16 -25.87 -18.49
C TYR A 129 4.30 -24.85 -18.70
N VAL A 130 4.52 -23.95 -17.74
CA VAL A 130 5.61 -22.95 -17.83
C VAL A 130 6.86 -23.50 -17.16
N PRO A 131 7.95 -23.73 -17.91
CA PRO A 131 9.22 -24.15 -17.33
C PRO A 131 9.68 -23.16 -16.25
N GLY A 132 10.10 -23.67 -15.10
CA GLY A 132 10.54 -22.87 -13.97
C GLY A 132 9.44 -22.48 -12.97
N LEU A 133 8.16 -22.46 -13.37
CA LEU A 133 7.04 -22.17 -12.46
C LEU A 133 6.34 -23.42 -11.93
N CYS A 134 6.45 -24.54 -12.61
CA CYS A 134 5.73 -25.78 -12.29
C CYS A 134 6.04 -26.35 -10.90
N GLY A 135 7.22 -26.07 -10.35
CA GLY A 135 7.66 -26.57 -9.04
C GLY A 135 7.64 -25.53 -7.93
N MET A 136 7.19 -24.30 -8.20
CA MET A 136 7.21 -23.19 -7.23
C MET A 136 5.81 -22.82 -6.78
N PRO A 137 5.59 -22.49 -5.50
CA PRO A 137 4.39 -21.83 -5.08
C PRO A 137 4.31 -20.43 -5.73
N CYS A 138 3.10 -20.00 -6.03
CA CYS A 138 2.83 -18.67 -6.56
C CYS A 138 1.75 -18.00 -5.73
N TYR A 139 1.57 -16.70 -5.91
CA TYR A 139 0.56 -15.95 -5.18
C TYR A 139 -0.31 -15.09 -6.09
N ASP A 140 -1.52 -14.80 -5.61
CA ASP A 140 -2.40 -13.76 -6.14
C ASP A 140 -2.88 -12.86 -4.99
N TYR A 141 -3.32 -11.66 -5.32
CA TYR A 141 -3.83 -10.68 -4.37
C TYR A 141 -5.26 -10.31 -4.71
N ILE A 142 -6.20 -10.81 -3.91
CA ILE A 142 -7.64 -10.69 -4.15
C ILE A 142 -8.32 -10.19 -2.87
N ASN A 143 -9.12 -9.13 -2.98
CA ASN A 143 -9.90 -8.59 -1.86
C ASN A 143 -9.07 -8.26 -0.60
N GLU A 144 -7.86 -7.74 -0.80
CA GLU A 144 -6.91 -7.39 0.27
C GLU A 144 -6.32 -8.61 1.01
N TYR A 145 -6.46 -9.82 0.44
CA TYR A 145 -5.79 -11.03 0.93
C TYR A 145 -4.81 -11.57 -0.09
N ILE A 146 -3.71 -12.13 0.38
CA ILE A 146 -2.78 -12.87 -0.47
C ILE A 146 -3.13 -14.33 -0.37
N TYR A 147 -3.34 -14.95 -1.51
CA TYR A 147 -3.58 -16.38 -1.68
C TYR A 147 -2.34 -17.04 -2.23
N ILE A 148 -1.91 -18.11 -1.56
CA ILE A 148 -0.76 -18.90 -1.98
C ILE A 148 -1.24 -20.19 -2.59
N PHE A 149 -0.89 -20.40 -3.86
CA PHE A 149 -1.19 -21.61 -4.62
C PHE A 149 0.04 -22.54 -4.58
N PRO A 150 -0.06 -23.70 -3.94
CA PRO A 150 1.03 -24.67 -3.91
C PRO A 150 1.29 -25.27 -5.29
N PRO A 151 2.46 -25.85 -5.56
CA PRO A 151 2.71 -26.63 -6.77
C PRO A 151 1.77 -27.82 -6.85
N LYS A 152 1.44 -28.26 -8.08
CA LYS A 152 0.55 -29.40 -8.29
C LYS A 152 1.05 -30.65 -7.52
N GLY A 153 0.17 -31.25 -6.73
CA GLY A 153 0.47 -32.46 -5.94
C GLY A 153 1.37 -32.26 -4.71
N LYS A 154 1.62 -31.01 -4.30
CA LYS A 154 2.40 -30.70 -3.10
C LYS A 154 1.60 -29.79 -2.17
N ASP A 155 1.80 -29.96 -0.88
CA ASP A 155 1.25 -29.07 0.13
C ASP A 155 2.18 -27.90 0.41
N PHE A 156 1.60 -26.76 0.78
CA PHE A 156 2.36 -25.59 1.20
C PHE A 156 2.61 -25.66 2.71
N ALA A 157 3.81 -26.10 3.08
CA ALA A 157 4.16 -26.36 4.48
C ALA A 157 4.32 -25.11 5.36
N GLN A 158 4.48 -23.92 4.74
CA GLN A 158 4.73 -22.69 5.51
C GLN A 158 3.44 -22.10 6.06
N ASN A 159 3.52 -21.57 7.29
CA ASN A 159 2.41 -20.91 7.97
C ASN A 159 2.55 -19.39 8.02
N ALA A 160 3.54 -18.82 7.36
CA ALA A 160 3.74 -17.39 7.24
C ALA A 160 4.54 -17.05 5.99
N ILE A 161 4.38 -15.82 5.53
CA ILE A 161 5.12 -15.21 4.41
C ILE A 161 5.67 -13.86 4.82
N ILE A 162 6.65 -13.39 4.07
CA ILE A 162 7.18 -12.03 4.17
C ILE A 162 6.75 -11.27 2.93
N ILE A 163 6.22 -10.07 3.14
CA ILE A 163 5.79 -9.15 2.11
C ILE A 163 6.66 -7.91 2.20
N GLU A 164 7.11 -7.41 1.05
CA GLU A 164 7.90 -6.19 0.93
C GLU A 164 7.32 -5.36 -0.22
N SER A 165 6.93 -4.12 0.07
CA SER A 165 6.41 -3.18 -0.92
C SER A 165 6.29 -1.76 -0.32
N ALA A 166 6.00 -0.78 -1.18
CA ALA A 166 5.51 0.52 -0.75
C ALA A 166 3.97 0.48 -0.64
N PHE A 167 3.43 0.97 0.47
CA PHE A 167 1.98 0.92 0.75
C PHE A 167 1.34 2.30 0.66
N GLU A 168 0.07 2.35 0.25
CA GLU A 168 -0.70 3.60 0.17
C GLU A 168 -0.82 4.27 1.54
N HIS A 169 -1.00 3.45 2.58
CA HIS A 169 -1.07 3.88 3.98
C HIS A 169 -0.01 3.14 4.81
N PRO A 170 1.20 3.70 4.92
CA PRO A 170 2.31 3.02 5.59
C PRO A 170 2.05 2.73 7.07
N ASN A 171 1.21 3.52 7.75
CA ASN A 171 0.90 3.33 9.16
C ASN A 171 0.08 2.04 9.44
N GLU A 172 -0.66 1.54 8.45
CA GLU A 172 -1.39 0.27 8.60
C GLU A 172 -0.46 -0.93 8.80
N ILE A 173 0.77 -0.86 8.26
CA ILE A 173 1.78 -1.90 8.47
C ILE A 173 2.24 -1.95 9.93
N SER A 174 2.32 -0.80 10.58
CA SER A 174 2.70 -0.72 11.99
C SER A 174 1.65 -1.38 12.89
N LEU A 175 0.38 -1.37 12.49
CA LEU A 175 -0.69 -2.12 13.14
C LEU A 175 -0.46 -3.64 13.00
N LEU A 176 -0.20 -4.12 11.79
CA LEU A 176 0.04 -5.54 11.52
C LEU A 176 1.26 -6.09 12.26
N ASN A 177 2.28 -5.27 12.43
CA ASN A 177 3.48 -5.60 13.21
C ASN A 177 3.26 -5.51 14.73
N GLY A 178 2.08 -5.06 15.18
CA GLY A 178 1.78 -4.83 16.60
C GLY A 178 2.54 -3.65 17.22
N THR A 179 3.11 -2.78 16.39
CA THR A 179 3.84 -1.59 16.85
C THR A 179 2.90 -0.45 17.23
N LEU A 180 1.73 -0.39 16.57
CA LEU A 180 0.66 0.55 16.86
C LEU A 180 -0.62 -0.19 17.20
N LYS A 181 -1.47 0.42 18.02
CA LYS A 181 -2.83 -0.05 18.26
C LYS A 181 -3.75 0.46 17.15
N GLU A 182 -4.89 -0.21 16.95
CA GLU A 182 -5.87 0.17 15.92
C GLU A 182 -6.35 1.63 16.06
N GLU A 183 -6.49 2.09 17.29
CA GLU A 183 -6.85 3.48 17.62
C GLU A 183 -5.79 4.50 17.21
N ASP A 184 -4.52 4.09 17.19
CA ASP A 184 -3.36 4.96 16.95
C ASP A 184 -2.93 5.03 15.47
N VAL A 185 -3.39 4.10 14.63
CA VAL A 185 -2.98 4.01 13.21
C VAL A 185 -3.27 5.29 12.44
N TRP A 186 -4.39 5.92 12.75
CA TRP A 186 -4.85 7.13 12.08
C TRP A 186 -4.42 8.43 12.76
N LEU A 187 -3.59 8.32 13.83
CA LEU A 187 -3.07 9.51 14.49
C LEU A 187 -2.02 10.19 13.60
N ASP A 188 -2.30 11.42 13.23
CA ASP A 188 -1.45 12.25 12.39
C ASP A 188 -0.09 12.58 13.03
N ASN A 189 0.07 12.29 14.33
CA ASN A 189 1.30 12.52 15.10
C ASN A 189 2.35 11.43 14.89
N ASN A 190 1.98 10.26 14.34
CA ASN A 190 2.92 9.20 14.07
C ASN A 190 3.89 9.61 12.96
N GLU A 191 5.11 9.10 13.03
CA GLU A 191 6.09 9.29 11.96
C GLU A 191 5.53 8.75 10.65
N TYR A 192 5.59 9.62 9.64
CA TYR A 192 5.13 9.27 8.30
C TYR A 192 6.31 8.91 7.41
N LEU A 193 6.20 7.81 6.69
CA LEU A 193 7.27 7.27 5.87
C LEU A 193 7.50 8.14 4.62
N LEU A 194 8.34 9.16 4.80
CA LEU A 194 8.77 10.11 3.78
C LEU A 194 10.26 10.40 3.96
N SER A 195 11.03 10.41 2.89
CA SER A 195 12.40 10.90 2.91
C SER A 195 12.41 12.44 2.94
N GLU A 196 13.46 13.03 3.48
CA GLU A 196 13.55 14.50 3.62
C GLU A 196 13.54 15.23 2.27
N ASP A 197 14.16 14.66 1.25
CA ASP A 197 14.18 15.19 -0.11
C ASP A 197 12.78 15.17 -0.75
N MET A 198 11.94 14.19 -0.43
CA MET A 198 10.56 14.13 -0.92
C MET A 198 9.66 15.20 -0.29
N ILE A 199 9.96 15.67 0.93
CA ILE A 199 9.13 16.67 1.61
C ILE A 199 9.08 17.98 0.81
N GLY A 200 10.22 18.42 0.29
CA GLY A 200 10.29 19.61 -0.57
C GLY A 200 9.46 19.47 -1.83
N GLN A 201 9.63 18.36 -2.54
CA GLN A 201 8.87 18.04 -3.76
C GLN A 201 7.36 17.94 -3.50
N LEU A 202 6.97 17.28 -2.41
CA LEU A 202 5.57 17.14 -2.00
C LEU A 202 4.92 18.50 -1.76
N LYS A 203 5.58 19.37 -0.98
CA LYS A 203 5.10 20.73 -0.72
C LYS A 203 4.94 21.52 -2.03
N ASP A 204 5.93 21.48 -2.89
CA ASP A 204 5.91 22.20 -4.17
C ASP A 204 4.75 21.74 -5.07
N ILE A 205 4.50 20.44 -5.15
CA ILE A 205 3.40 19.89 -5.94
C ILE A 205 2.06 20.36 -5.39
N ILE A 206 1.85 20.23 -4.07
CA ILE A 206 0.59 20.62 -3.44
C ILE A 206 0.35 22.12 -3.58
N TYR A 207 1.36 22.96 -3.36
CA TYR A 207 1.21 24.41 -3.52
C TYR A 207 0.87 24.79 -4.96
N LYS A 208 1.56 24.25 -5.94
CA LYS A 208 1.35 24.60 -7.35
C LYS A 208 0.01 24.11 -7.89
N ARG A 209 -0.39 22.91 -7.51
CA ARG A 209 -1.56 22.24 -8.10
C ARG A 209 -2.87 22.61 -7.42
N ASP A 210 -2.88 22.58 -6.09
CA ASP A 210 -4.13 22.58 -5.34
C ASP A 210 -4.35 23.89 -4.56
N LEU A 211 -3.30 24.56 -4.09
CA LEU A 211 -3.45 25.76 -3.27
C LEU A 211 -3.38 27.06 -4.07
N LEU A 212 -2.61 27.11 -5.16
CA LEU A 212 -2.55 28.30 -6.02
C LEU A 212 -3.72 28.37 -7.02
N ASN A 213 -4.28 27.23 -7.39
CA ASN A 213 -5.41 27.15 -8.33
C ASN A 213 -6.80 27.32 -7.67
N ASN A 214 -6.90 27.22 -6.35
CA ASN A 214 -8.13 27.60 -5.66
C ASN A 214 -8.13 29.11 -5.49
N PRO A 215 -9.07 29.84 -6.18
CA PRO A 215 -9.24 31.27 -5.92
C PRO A 215 -9.55 31.40 -4.43
N ARG A 216 -8.75 32.19 -3.73
CA ARG A 216 -9.05 32.57 -2.34
C ARG A 216 -10.48 33.07 -2.35
N GLU A 217 -11.34 32.53 -1.49
CA GLU A 217 -12.54 33.25 -1.09
C GLU A 217 -12.01 34.58 -0.55
N THR A 218 -12.10 35.59 -1.41
CA THR A 218 -11.86 36.96 -0.99
C THR A 218 -12.95 37.19 0.04
N ASP A 219 -12.54 37.38 1.31
CA ASP A 219 -13.40 37.98 2.32
C ASP A 219 -13.98 39.24 1.66
N GLU A 220 -15.20 39.15 1.16
CA GLU A 220 -15.96 40.31 0.75
C GLU A 220 -16.21 41.10 2.04
N ILE A 221 -15.33 42.05 2.27
CA ILE A 221 -15.59 43.10 3.26
C ILE A 221 -16.94 43.69 2.87
N PRO A 222 -17.98 43.56 3.71
CA PRO A 222 -19.27 44.13 3.38
C PRO A 222 -19.09 45.64 3.26
N LYS A 223 -19.06 46.11 2.02
CA LYS A 223 -19.19 47.54 1.72
C LYS A 223 -20.58 47.97 2.06
N THR A 224 -20.89 48.24 3.31
CA THR A 224 -22.06 49.04 3.65
C THR A 224 -21.85 49.72 4.99
N ILE A 225 -21.10 50.80 5.00
CA ILE A 225 -21.41 51.91 5.89
C ILE A 225 -21.72 53.09 4.95
N LYS A 226 -23.02 53.27 4.65
CA LYS A 226 -23.54 54.54 4.23
C LYS A 226 -23.94 55.30 5.49
N PHE A 227 -23.28 56.41 5.73
CA PHE A 227 -23.74 57.46 6.65
C PHE A 227 -24.90 58.23 5.98
#